data_4f00dba480cd7032ae6a2084ffef2026
#
_entry.id   4f00dba480cd7032ae6a2084ffef2026
#
_cell.length_a   1.000
_cell.length_b   1.000
_cell.length_c   1.000
_cell.angle_alpha   90.00
_cell.angle_beta   90.00
_cell.angle_gamma   90.00
#
_symmetry.space_group_name_H-M   'P 1'
#
loop_
_entity.id
_entity.type
_entity.pdbx_description
1 polymer ?
#
loop_
_entity_poly.entity_id
_entity_poly.type
_entity_poly.pdbx_seq_one_letter_code
_entity_poly.pdbx_strand_id
1 'polypeptide(L)'
;QNANTHNVTGSLNFAKLYKDTKFENLFLKKKNRKKSSSNSLDKSTTNKQVSTRKRKKEPFGRKVIKGFYDVITSVKTGKISYSENNGQLLPGYEPEVGFLGRNNFGGGLAPSLGFVFGSQVDIRNAALVNGWLVAPRLDGEDYYDKTYTRTHFDKLDYNFSLKPAKDLNIEITGNKINTRSLAQQLDIRFDSTDPGGNGFIDESIPAFITGNFSTSYSMFSTAFKNGDQLFNQLRTNRIAISRRLGEQAGIDVDDPANINPLDGTVVGFGTSSQDVLLPSFLAAYSGKNASKVKLGIFRDIPIPAWNLKYTGFMKYKWFKENFSSF
;
A
#
# COMPACT_ATOMS: atom_id res chain seq x y z
N GLN A 1 15.79 -19.30 12.14
CA GLN A 1 15.54 -18.12 11.34
C GLN A 1 14.65 -18.47 10.16
N ASN A 2 13.72 -17.56 9.84
CA ASN A 2 12.79 -17.70 8.73
C ASN A 2 12.69 -16.35 8.02
N ALA A 3 12.58 -16.39 6.70
CA ALA A 3 12.34 -15.18 5.90
C ALA A 3 11.49 -15.54 4.67
N ASN A 4 10.69 -14.60 4.21
CA ASN A 4 10.03 -14.69 2.93
C ASN A 4 10.13 -13.36 2.16
N THR A 5 10.08 -13.44 0.86
CA THR A 5 10.09 -12.29 -0.04
C THR A 5 9.07 -12.50 -1.15
N HIS A 6 8.18 -11.55 -1.29
CA HIS A 6 7.19 -11.52 -2.36
C HIS A 6 7.41 -10.29 -3.22
N ASN A 7 7.63 -10.49 -4.52
CA ASN A 7 7.77 -9.40 -5.49
C ASN A 7 6.77 -9.59 -6.62
N VAL A 8 5.92 -8.60 -6.83
CA VAL A 8 4.96 -8.58 -7.92
C VAL A 8 5.18 -7.31 -8.73
N THR A 9 5.47 -7.44 -10.01
CA THR A 9 5.61 -6.31 -10.91
C THR A 9 4.74 -6.52 -12.14
N GLY A 10 3.84 -5.58 -12.37
CA GLY A 10 3.00 -5.51 -13.57
C GLY A 10 3.37 -4.30 -14.41
N SER A 11 3.56 -4.51 -15.72
CA SER A 11 3.72 -3.43 -16.68
C SER A 11 2.71 -3.61 -17.82
N LEU A 12 1.95 -2.56 -18.10
CA LEU A 12 0.93 -2.54 -19.13
C LEU A 12 1.27 -1.48 -20.18
N ASN A 13 1.29 -1.90 -21.44
CA ASN A 13 1.34 -1.00 -22.58
C ASN A 13 -0.05 -0.91 -23.21
N PHE A 14 -0.77 0.14 -22.88
CA PHE A 14 -2.14 0.35 -23.32
C PHE A 14 -2.25 0.67 -24.82
N ALA A 15 -1.18 1.08 -25.46
CA ALA A 15 -1.20 1.40 -26.89
C ALA A 15 -1.59 0.20 -27.77
N LYS A 16 -1.30 -1.04 -27.33
CA LYS A 16 -1.76 -2.26 -28.02
C LYS A 16 -3.25 -2.51 -27.79
N LEU A 17 -3.73 -2.31 -26.55
CA LEU A 17 -5.14 -2.48 -26.19
C LEU A 17 -6.06 -1.54 -26.99
N TYR A 18 -5.63 -0.29 -27.16
CA TYR A 18 -6.42 0.71 -27.89
C TYR A 18 -6.52 0.47 -29.40
N LYS A 19 -5.63 -0.36 -29.95
CA LYS A 19 -5.68 -0.80 -31.36
C LYS A 19 -6.64 -1.96 -31.56
N ASP A 20 -7.12 -2.59 -30.49
CA ASP A 20 -8.09 -3.68 -30.60
C ASP A 20 -9.47 -3.11 -30.99
N THR A 21 -10.00 -3.61 -32.09
CA THR A 21 -11.32 -3.21 -32.63
C THR A 21 -12.45 -3.52 -31.66
N LYS A 22 -12.31 -4.52 -30.78
CA LYS A 22 -13.31 -4.83 -29.75
C LYS A 22 -13.36 -3.74 -28.70
N PHE A 23 -12.21 -3.24 -28.28
CA PHE A 23 -12.10 -2.13 -27.31
C PHE A 23 -12.70 -0.84 -27.90
N GLU A 24 -12.35 -0.48 -29.15
CA GLU A 24 -12.94 0.68 -29.86
C GLU A 24 -14.46 0.58 -29.96
N ASN A 25 -14.99 -0.60 -30.28
CA ASN A 25 -16.42 -0.84 -30.44
C ASN A 25 -17.21 -0.77 -29.12
N LEU A 26 -16.57 -0.98 -27.95
CA LEU A 26 -17.20 -0.82 -26.63
C LEU A 26 -17.63 0.62 -26.39
N PHE A 27 -16.84 1.61 -26.83
CA PHE A 27 -17.07 3.03 -26.61
C PHE A 27 -17.63 3.76 -27.84
N LEU A 28 -17.24 3.33 -29.04
CA LEU A 28 -17.60 3.99 -30.29
C LEU A 28 -18.27 2.98 -31.22
N LYS A 29 -19.59 2.74 -31.05
CA LYS A 29 -20.36 1.93 -32.02
C LYS A 29 -20.22 2.52 -33.44
N LYS A 30 -19.41 1.91 -34.28
CA LYS A 30 -19.36 2.24 -35.72
C LYS A 30 -20.72 1.92 -36.33
N LYS A 31 -21.42 2.94 -36.81
CA LYS A 31 -22.59 2.75 -37.68
C LYS A 31 -22.09 2.07 -38.95
N ASN A 32 -22.38 0.77 -39.13
CA ASN A 32 -22.12 0.07 -40.38
C ASN A 32 -22.84 0.83 -41.52
N ARG A 33 -22.07 1.60 -42.27
CA ARG A 33 -22.54 2.07 -43.58
C ARG A 33 -22.56 0.85 -44.48
N LYS A 34 -23.72 0.25 -44.70
CA LYS A 34 -23.96 -0.64 -45.84
C LYS A 34 -23.51 0.11 -47.08
N LYS A 35 -22.44 -0.36 -47.73
CA LYS A 35 -22.13 0.02 -49.10
C LYS A 35 -23.29 -0.54 -49.94
N SER A 36 -24.21 0.31 -50.34
CA SER A 36 -25.13 0.05 -51.41
C SER A 36 -24.29 0.08 -52.71
N SER A 37 -23.99 -1.10 -53.22
CA SER A 37 -23.52 -1.24 -54.60
C SER A 37 -24.73 -1.09 -55.52
N SER A 38 -24.88 0.05 -56.15
CA SER A 38 -25.72 0.18 -57.31
C SER A 38 -24.78 0.39 -58.53
N ASN A 39 -24.60 -0.71 -59.28
CA ASN A 39 -24.20 -0.60 -60.65
C ASN A 39 -25.37 0.04 -61.44
N SER A 40 -25.11 1.18 -62.03
CA SER A 40 -25.80 1.57 -63.25
C SER A 40 -24.88 2.52 -64.01
N LEU A 41 -24.43 2.06 -65.17
CA LEU A 41 -23.95 2.89 -66.26
C LEU A 41 -25.05 3.85 -66.64
N ASP A 42 -24.77 5.15 -66.71
CA ASP A 42 -25.20 5.96 -67.84
C ASP A 42 -24.36 7.29 -67.88
N LYS A 43 -23.95 7.57 -69.09
CA LYS A 43 -23.28 8.81 -69.52
C LYS A 43 -24.34 9.92 -69.58
N SER A 44 -24.05 11.10 -69.08
CA SER A 44 -24.27 12.35 -69.81
C SER A 44 -24.03 13.58 -68.93
N THR A 45 -23.13 14.38 -69.35
CA THR A 45 -22.97 15.86 -69.35
C THR A 45 -23.63 16.73 -68.24
N THR A 46 -22.80 17.59 -67.71
CA THR A 46 -23.03 18.99 -67.27
C THR A 46 -23.80 19.23 -65.97
N ASN A 47 -23.15 19.67 -64.99
CA ASN A 47 -23.26 20.92 -64.23
C ASN A 47 -22.64 20.75 -62.81
N LYS A 48 -21.55 21.50 -62.58
CA LYS A 48 -20.98 21.70 -61.26
C LYS A 48 -21.93 22.51 -60.39
N GLN A 49 -22.72 21.84 -59.57
CA GLN A 49 -23.24 22.48 -58.37
C GLN A 49 -22.40 22.04 -57.17
N VAL A 50 -21.66 23.00 -56.64
CA VAL A 50 -20.95 22.88 -55.37
C VAL A 50 -21.98 22.79 -54.26
N SER A 51 -22.38 21.59 -53.89
CA SER A 51 -23.21 21.39 -52.71
C SER A 51 -22.30 21.53 -51.46
N THR A 52 -22.35 22.66 -50.79
CA THR A 52 -21.87 22.85 -49.45
C THR A 52 -22.63 21.93 -48.49
N ARG A 53 -22.12 20.71 -48.30
CA ARG A 53 -22.59 19.82 -47.25
C ARG A 53 -22.34 20.45 -45.89
N LYS A 54 -23.36 21.09 -45.29
CA LYS A 54 -23.39 21.48 -43.89
C LYS A 54 -23.02 20.24 -43.05
N ARG A 55 -21.87 20.29 -42.39
CA ARG A 55 -21.45 19.27 -41.41
C ARG A 55 -22.52 19.22 -40.32
N LYS A 56 -23.32 18.15 -40.24
CA LYS A 56 -24.25 17.90 -39.13
C LYS A 56 -23.44 17.95 -37.83
N LYS A 57 -23.80 18.89 -36.95
CA LYS A 57 -23.22 18.94 -35.58
C LYS A 57 -23.46 17.61 -34.90
N GLU A 58 -22.40 17.00 -34.40
CA GLU A 58 -22.53 15.76 -33.63
C GLU A 58 -23.31 16.02 -32.33
N PRO A 59 -24.21 15.10 -31.93
CA PRO A 59 -25.00 15.26 -30.72
C PRO A 59 -24.06 15.35 -29.48
N PHE A 60 -24.43 16.19 -28.52
CA PHE A 60 -23.63 16.50 -27.31
C PHE A 60 -23.17 15.22 -26.57
N GLY A 61 -24.04 14.23 -26.38
CA GLY A 61 -23.71 12.95 -25.75
C GLY A 61 -22.57 12.20 -26.43
N ARG A 62 -22.45 12.30 -27.77
CA ARG A 62 -21.36 11.65 -28.50
C ARG A 62 -20.02 12.36 -28.33
N LYS A 63 -20.03 13.68 -28.14
CA LYS A 63 -18.83 14.46 -27.82
C LYS A 63 -18.29 14.11 -26.43
N VAL A 64 -19.19 13.90 -25.44
CA VAL A 64 -18.82 13.52 -24.08
C VAL A 64 -18.21 12.12 -24.08
N ILE A 65 -18.83 11.15 -24.74
CA ILE A 65 -18.31 9.77 -24.84
C ILE A 65 -16.94 9.77 -25.55
N LYS A 66 -16.80 10.54 -26.62
CA LYS A 66 -15.53 10.67 -27.33
C LYS A 66 -14.46 11.31 -26.45
N GLY A 67 -14.77 12.38 -25.73
CA GLY A 67 -13.85 13.01 -24.78
C GLY A 67 -13.40 12.04 -23.68
N PHE A 68 -14.32 11.24 -23.16
CA PHE A 68 -14.00 10.20 -22.18
C PHE A 68 -13.11 9.09 -22.77
N TYR A 69 -13.39 8.65 -23.98
CA TYR A 69 -12.54 7.72 -24.72
C TYR A 69 -11.14 8.29 -24.95
N ASP A 70 -11.04 9.55 -25.37
CA ASP A 70 -9.75 10.22 -25.60
C ASP A 70 -8.92 10.33 -24.30
N VAL A 71 -9.58 10.58 -23.16
CA VAL A 71 -8.92 10.58 -21.83
C VAL A 71 -8.42 9.18 -21.45
N ILE A 72 -9.24 8.13 -21.60
CA ILE A 72 -8.84 6.75 -21.30
C ILE A 72 -7.68 6.33 -22.21
N THR A 73 -7.76 6.61 -23.51
CA THR A 73 -6.71 6.24 -24.48
C THR A 73 -5.49 7.11 -24.40
N SER A 74 -5.50 8.16 -23.56
CA SER A 74 -4.34 8.98 -23.27
C SER A 74 -3.28 8.25 -22.45
N VAL A 75 -3.68 7.26 -21.62
CA VAL A 75 -2.76 6.43 -20.85
C VAL A 75 -1.95 5.57 -21.82
N LYS A 76 -0.63 5.75 -21.82
CA LYS A 76 0.27 5.00 -22.73
C LYS A 76 0.88 3.81 -22.04
N THR A 77 1.41 4.01 -20.85
CA THR A 77 2.05 2.96 -20.06
C THR A 77 1.63 3.08 -18.61
N GLY A 78 1.53 1.94 -17.94
CA GLY A 78 1.35 1.84 -16.50
C GLY A 78 2.28 0.78 -15.96
N LYS A 79 2.94 1.07 -14.85
CA LYS A 79 3.77 0.13 -14.10
C LYS A 79 3.34 0.17 -12.64
N ILE A 80 3.14 -0.99 -12.06
CA ILE A 80 2.89 -1.17 -10.63
C ILE A 80 3.87 -2.22 -10.14
N SER A 81 4.54 -1.94 -9.03
CA SER A 81 5.48 -2.85 -8.37
C SER A 81 5.16 -2.90 -6.89
N TYR A 82 4.95 -4.10 -6.38
CA TYR A 82 4.78 -4.39 -4.97
C TYR A 82 5.90 -5.32 -4.53
N SER A 83 6.53 -4.99 -3.41
CA SER A 83 7.56 -5.81 -2.78
C SER A 83 7.25 -5.93 -1.30
N GLU A 84 7.31 -7.15 -0.79
CA GLU A 84 7.13 -7.46 0.63
C GLU A 84 8.25 -8.38 1.08
N ASN A 85 8.92 -8.00 2.17
CA ASN A 85 9.95 -8.80 2.79
C ASN A 85 9.64 -8.97 4.27
N ASN A 86 9.65 -10.20 4.73
CA ASN A 86 9.40 -10.53 6.12
C ASN A 86 10.55 -11.39 6.64
N GLY A 87 10.90 -11.19 7.91
CA GLY A 87 11.89 -11.98 8.60
C GLY A 87 11.49 -12.25 10.04
N GLN A 88 11.83 -13.42 10.54
CA GLN A 88 11.60 -13.83 11.92
C GLN A 88 12.81 -14.61 12.42
N LEU A 89 13.32 -14.25 13.59
CA LEU A 89 14.39 -14.94 14.28
C LEU A 89 13.90 -15.33 15.68
N LEU A 90 13.79 -16.63 15.91
CA LEU A 90 13.62 -17.20 17.24
C LEU A 90 14.98 -17.76 17.66
N PRO A 91 15.69 -17.13 18.58
CA PRO A 91 16.97 -17.62 19.08
C PRO A 91 16.77 -18.75 20.07
N GLY A 92 17.80 -19.56 20.31
CA GLY A 92 17.80 -20.61 21.32
C GLY A 92 16.83 -21.75 21.06
N TYR A 93 16.48 -21.98 19.80
CA TYR A 93 15.69 -23.15 19.40
C TYR A 93 16.53 -24.43 19.63
N GLU A 94 16.11 -25.27 20.56
CA GLU A 94 16.85 -26.46 21.00
C GLU A 94 16.72 -27.67 20.05
N PRO A 95 15.54 -27.97 19.49
CA PRO A 95 15.39 -29.14 18.65
C PRO A 95 16.28 -29.07 17.40
N GLU A 96 16.96 -30.18 17.09
CA GLU A 96 17.75 -30.28 15.87
C GLU A 96 16.87 -30.13 14.62
N VAL A 97 17.31 -29.30 13.70
CA VAL A 97 16.64 -29.03 12.42
C VAL A 97 17.31 -29.84 11.32
N GLY A 98 16.67 -30.93 10.90
CA GLY A 98 17.11 -31.75 9.78
C GLY A 98 16.62 -31.21 8.42
N PHE A 99 16.81 -32.01 7.38
CA PHE A 99 16.40 -31.68 6.03
C PHE A 99 14.90 -31.38 5.94
N LEU A 100 14.53 -30.24 5.32
CA LEU A 100 13.18 -29.68 5.26
C LEU A 100 12.51 -29.48 6.63
N GLY A 101 13.29 -29.16 7.65
CA GLY A 101 12.76 -28.92 8.98
C GLY A 101 12.30 -30.17 9.74
N ARG A 102 12.71 -31.35 9.29
CA ARG A 102 12.45 -32.58 10.07
C ARG A 102 13.25 -32.59 11.36
N ASN A 103 12.57 -32.86 12.46
CA ASN A 103 13.22 -33.12 13.72
C ASN A 103 13.65 -34.60 13.76
N ASN A 104 14.94 -34.87 13.96
CA ASN A 104 15.47 -36.22 13.99
C ASN A 104 15.06 -37.00 15.27
N PHE A 105 14.62 -36.31 16.32
CA PHE A 105 14.33 -36.90 17.64
C PHE A 105 12.86 -37.07 17.98
N GLY A 106 11.91 -36.62 17.19
CA GLY A 106 10.49 -36.68 17.54
C GLY A 106 9.53 -36.85 16.38
N GLY A 107 10.00 -37.03 15.17
CA GLY A 107 9.15 -37.25 14.00
C GLY A 107 8.31 -36.06 13.55
N GLY A 108 8.45 -34.92 14.21
CA GLY A 108 7.76 -33.65 13.88
C GLY A 108 8.58 -32.75 12.95
N LEU A 109 7.97 -31.67 12.52
CA LEU A 109 8.62 -30.59 11.74
C LEU A 109 8.93 -29.42 12.67
N ALA A 110 10.15 -28.94 12.65
CA ALA A 110 10.66 -27.94 13.57
C ALA A 110 10.77 -26.53 12.91
N PRO A 111 10.05 -25.53 13.44
CA PRO A 111 8.94 -25.62 14.41
C PRO A 111 7.62 -26.02 13.77
N SER A 112 7.47 -25.83 12.45
CA SER A 112 6.33 -26.29 11.66
C SER A 112 6.65 -26.21 10.16
N LEU A 113 5.88 -26.92 9.31
CA LEU A 113 5.96 -26.76 7.85
C LEU A 113 5.76 -25.30 7.44
N GLY A 114 4.79 -24.63 8.01
CA GLY A 114 4.55 -23.23 7.71
C GLY A 114 5.79 -22.37 7.95
N PHE A 115 6.48 -22.56 9.07
CA PHE A 115 7.70 -21.83 9.39
C PHE A 115 8.83 -22.12 8.39
N VAL A 116 9.01 -23.38 8.00
CA VAL A 116 10.02 -23.79 7.00
C VAL A 116 9.75 -23.12 5.64
N PHE A 117 8.48 -22.99 5.26
CA PHE A 117 8.06 -22.32 4.02
C PHE A 117 7.83 -20.81 4.15
N GLY A 118 8.35 -20.20 5.21
CA GLY A 118 8.37 -18.75 5.33
C GLY A 118 7.15 -18.12 5.99
N SER A 119 6.26 -18.89 6.65
CA SER A 119 5.14 -18.34 7.41
C SER A 119 5.62 -17.38 8.49
N GLN A 120 4.96 -16.22 8.60
CA GLN A 120 5.27 -15.18 9.56
C GLN A 120 4.32 -15.18 10.78
N VAL A 121 3.68 -16.31 11.05
CA VAL A 121 2.90 -16.50 12.28
C VAL A 121 3.83 -16.39 13.48
N ASP A 122 3.39 -15.70 14.52
CA ASP A 122 4.15 -15.56 15.76
C ASP A 122 4.25 -16.92 16.45
N ILE A 123 5.46 -17.41 16.60
CA ILE A 123 5.73 -18.74 17.16
C ILE A 123 6.21 -18.71 18.61
N ARG A 124 6.31 -17.53 19.25
CA ARG A 124 6.83 -17.41 20.62
C ARG A 124 6.04 -18.24 21.62
N ASN A 125 4.72 -18.08 21.64
CA ASN A 125 3.87 -18.84 22.53
C ASN A 125 3.94 -20.35 22.25
N ALA A 126 3.98 -20.75 20.99
CA ALA A 126 4.15 -22.15 20.63
C ALA A 126 5.51 -22.71 21.07
N ALA A 127 6.56 -21.90 20.97
CA ALA A 127 7.90 -22.29 21.41
C ALA A 127 7.96 -22.50 22.93
N LEU A 128 7.28 -21.66 23.71
CA LEU A 128 7.18 -21.81 25.17
C LEU A 128 6.39 -23.06 25.54
N VAL A 129 5.17 -23.20 25.01
CA VAL A 129 4.28 -24.32 25.35
C VAL A 129 4.89 -25.68 24.99
N ASN A 130 5.65 -25.76 23.90
CA ASN A 130 6.25 -26.99 23.44
C ASN A 130 7.69 -27.22 23.97
N GLY A 131 8.21 -26.32 24.82
CA GLY A 131 9.56 -26.42 25.35
C GLY A 131 10.65 -26.44 24.28
N TRP A 132 10.52 -25.65 23.24
CA TRP A 132 11.48 -25.61 22.13
C TRP A 132 12.70 -24.71 22.39
N LEU A 133 12.69 -23.98 23.49
CA LEU A 133 13.75 -23.03 23.83
C LEU A 133 14.68 -23.63 24.87
N VAL A 134 15.98 -23.45 24.68
CA VAL A 134 16.97 -23.72 25.70
C VAL A 134 16.71 -22.75 26.86
N ALA A 135 16.16 -23.28 27.96
CA ALA A 135 15.91 -22.51 29.16
C ALA A 135 16.87 -22.93 30.27
N PRO A 136 17.63 -22.00 30.87
CA PRO A 136 18.48 -22.29 32.02
C PRO A 136 17.60 -22.71 33.21
N ARG A 137 18.17 -23.60 34.06
CA ARG A 137 17.50 -23.98 35.30
C ARG A 137 17.56 -22.85 36.31
N LEU A 138 16.56 -22.75 37.18
CA LEU A 138 16.50 -21.73 38.25
C LEU A 138 17.68 -21.78 39.22
N ASP A 139 18.31 -22.93 39.35
CA ASP A 139 19.49 -23.16 40.21
C ASP A 139 20.83 -22.84 39.55
N GLY A 140 20.82 -22.40 38.28
CA GLY A 140 21.99 -22.00 37.49
C GLY A 140 22.15 -20.49 37.36
N GLU A 141 23.41 -20.05 37.21
CA GLU A 141 23.73 -18.63 36.94
C GLU A 141 23.48 -18.23 35.47
N ASP A 142 23.14 -19.20 34.60
CA ASP A 142 22.92 -18.97 33.19
C ASP A 142 21.48 -18.47 32.93
N TYR A 143 21.39 -17.28 32.39
CA TYR A 143 20.14 -16.68 31.97
C TYR A 143 19.94 -16.87 30.46
N TYR A 144 18.71 -17.21 30.06
CA TYR A 144 18.33 -17.14 28.67
C TYR A 144 18.04 -15.68 28.31
N ASP A 145 19.07 -14.99 27.90
CA ASP A 145 19.02 -13.61 27.46
C ASP A 145 19.17 -13.55 25.93
N LYS A 146 18.10 -13.77 25.21
CA LYS A 146 18.09 -13.80 23.76
C LYS A 146 16.98 -12.93 23.20
N THR A 147 17.30 -12.19 22.16
CA THR A 147 16.34 -11.28 21.52
C THR A 147 15.63 -11.96 20.36
N TYR A 148 14.34 -12.16 20.52
CA TYR A 148 13.44 -12.48 19.41
C TYR A 148 13.27 -11.25 18.53
N THR A 149 13.39 -11.42 17.22
CA THR A 149 13.16 -10.33 16.27
C THR A 149 12.20 -10.72 15.18
N ARG A 150 11.38 -9.77 14.77
CA ARG A 150 10.49 -9.89 13.61
C ARG A 150 10.53 -8.61 12.82
N THR A 151 10.76 -8.74 11.52
CA THR A 151 10.81 -7.60 10.60
C THR A 151 9.75 -7.74 9.52
N HIS A 152 9.15 -6.64 9.16
CA HIS A 152 8.21 -6.53 8.06
C HIS A 152 8.57 -5.29 7.24
N PHE A 153 8.61 -5.44 5.93
CA PHE A 153 8.82 -4.37 4.97
C PHE A 153 7.85 -4.54 3.82
N ASP A 154 7.07 -3.52 3.52
CA ASP A 154 6.27 -3.46 2.30
C ASP A 154 6.53 -2.17 1.52
N LYS A 155 6.58 -2.30 0.20
CA LYS A 155 6.77 -1.20 -0.72
C LYS A 155 5.83 -1.33 -1.91
N LEU A 156 5.10 -0.25 -2.19
CA LEU A 156 4.25 -0.11 -3.37
C LEU A 156 4.73 1.10 -4.18
N ASP A 157 5.09 0.87 -5.43
CA ASP A 157 5.38 1.92 -6.41
C ASP A 157 4.42 1.80 -7.58
N TYR A 158 3.94 2.93 -8.09
CA TYR A 158 3.26 2.97 -9.36
C TYR A 158 3.65 4.20 -10.20
N ASN A 159 3.64 4.01 -11.49
CA ASN A 159 3.91 5.06 -12.48
C ASN A 159 2.99 4.89 -13.68
N PHE A 160 2.31 5.97 -14.07
CA PHE A 160 1.48 6.04 -15.25
C PHE A 160 1.91 7.20 -16.13
N SER A 161 2.09 6.95 -17.42
CA SER A 161 2.37 7.98 -18.42
C SER A 161 1.14 8.22 -19.30
N LEU A 162 0.68 9.45 -19.34
CA LEU A 162 -0.49 9.87 -20.12
C LEU A 162 -0.10 10.90 -21.16
N LYS A 163 -0.66 10.77 -22.36
CA LYS A 163 -0.52 11.75 -23.46
C LYS A 163 -1.90 12.17 -23.96
N PRO A 164 -2.62 13.04 -23.24
CA PRO A 164 -3.96 13.44 -23.63
C PRO A 164 -3.97 14.33 -24.89
N ALA A 165 -2.86 15.00 -25.17
CA ALA A 165 -2.66 15.78 -26.38
C ALA A 165 -1.28 15.57 -26.96
N LYS A 166 -1.07 15.99 -28.21
CA LYS A 166 0.18 15.74 -28.97
C LYS A 166 1.42 16.28 -28.25
N ASP A 167 1.30 17.40 -27.53
CA ASP A 167 2.42 18.10 -26.91
C ASP A 167 2.32 18.10 -25.37
N LEU A 168 1.35 17.35 -24.80
CA LEU A 168 1.11 17.28 -23.36
C LEU A 168 1.45 15.88 -22.88
N ASN A 169 2.43 15.79 -22.01
CA ASN A 169 2.79 14.58 -21.28
C ASN A 169 2.51 14.78 -19.80
N ILE A 170 1.81 13.83 -19.20
CA ILE A 170 1.49 13.82 -17.77
C ILE A 170 2.05 12.51 -17.21
N GLU A 171 2.89 12.61 -16.20
CA GLU A 171 3.39 11.48 -15.44
C GLU A 171 2.76 11.49 -14.07
N ILE A 172 2.18 10.38 -13.70
CA ILE A 172 1.53 10.15 -12.41
C ILE A 172 2.33 9.09 -11.68
N THR A 173 2.93 9.45 -10.54
CA THR A 173 3.75 8.54 -9.73
C THR A 173 3.24 8.51 -8.31
N GLY A 174 3.35 7.36 -7.67
CA GLY A 174 3.09 7.25 -6.26
C GLY A 174 3.93 6.15 -5.65
N ASN A 175 4.35 6.38 -4.41
CA ASN A 175 5.10 5.41 -3.64
C ASN A 175 4.57 5.32 -2.22
N LYS A 176 4.71 4.15 -1.64
CA LYS A 176 4.46 3.87 -0.23
C LYS A 176 5.50 2.88 0.24
N ILE A 177 6.13 3.18 1.36
CA ILE A 177 7.07 2.30 2.05
C ILE A 177 6.61 2.21 3.50
N ASN A 178 6.57 1.00 4.02
CA ASN A 178 6.28 0.73 5.42
C ASN A 178 7.29 -0.30 5.93
N THR A 179 7.94 0.02 7.03
CA THR A 179 8.82 -0.91 7.73
C THR A 179 8.35 -1.04 9.16
N ARG A 180 8.38 -2.23 9.70
CA ARG A 180 8.08 -2.52 11.09
C ARG A 180 9.08 -3.55 11.59
N SER A 181 9.68 -3.27 12.73
CA SER A 181 10.57 -4.17 13.43
C SER A 181 10.06 -4.35 14.85
N LEU A 182 9.92 -5.59 15.26
CA LEU A 182 9.61 -5.97 16.62
C LEU A 182 10.84 -6.66 17.18
N ALA A 183 11.29 -6.21 18.35
CA ALA A 183 12.34 -6.85 19.14
C ALA A 183 11.78 -7.11 20.55
N GLN A 184 11.96 -8.32 21.04
CA GLN A 184 11.60 -8.69 22.40
C GLN A 184 12.73 -9.49 23.01
N GLN A 185 13.22 -9.02 24.13
CA GLN A 185 14.13 -9.80 24.94
C GLN A 185 13.33 -10.86 25.68
N LEU A 186 13.64 -12.11 25.38
CA LEU A 186 13.03 -13.26 26.05
C LEU A 186 13.83 -13.58 27.30
N ASP A 187 13.17 -13.60 28.45
CA ASP A 187 13.72 -14.10 29.70
C ASP A 187 12.87 -15.29 30.15
N ILE A 188 13.38 -16.49 29.90
CA ILE A 188 12.67 -17.75 30.11
C ILE A 188 13.51 -18.61 31.05
N ARG A 189 12.88 -19.11 32.08
CA ARG A 189 13.51 -19.97 33.08
C ARG A 189 12.73 -21.29 33.20
N PHE A 190 13.43 -22.34 33.53
CA PHE A 190 12.84 -23.62 33.81
C PHE A 190 12.68 -23.82 35.33
N ASP A 191 11.45 -24.00 35.79
CA ASP A 191 11.13 -24.32 37.18
C ASP A 191 10.74 -25.79 37.30
N SER A 192 11.68 -26.58 37.81
CA SER A 192 11.44 -28.02 38.04
C SER A 192 10.50 -28.30 39.22
N THR A 193 10.12 -27.27 39.98
CA THR A 193 9.29 -27.40 41.18
C THR A 193 7.80 -27.11 40.89
N ASP A 194 7.43 -26.73 39.66
CA ASP A 194 6.05 -26.51 39.28
C ASP A 194 5.36 -27.83 38.84
N PRO A 195 4.65 -28.51 39.71
CA PRO A 195 4.15 -29.85 39.45
C PRO A 195 2.91 -29.90 38.54
N GLY A 196 2.39 -28.77 38.12
CA GLY A 196 1.16 -28.66 37.31
C GLY A 196 1.28 -27.84 36.03
N GLY A 197 2.42 -27.20 35.83
CA GLY A 197 2.71 -26.38 34.68
C GLY A 197 3.59 -27.07 33.65
N ASN A 198 3.89 -26.36 32.59
CA ASN A 198 4.87 -26.80 31.58
C ASN A 198 6.34 -26.61 32.04
N GLY A 199 6.55 -26.18 33.27
CA GLY A 199 7.87 -25.95 33.87
C GLY A 199 8.59 -24.71 33.38
N PHE A 200 7.95 -23.84 32.60
CA PHE A 200 8.56 -22.61 32.10
C PHE A 200 7.94 -21.37 32.74
N ILE A 201 8.81 -20.48 33.21
CA ILE A 201 8.45 -19.15 33.69
C ILE A 201 8.90 -18.15 32.61
N ASP A 202 7.96 -17.34 32.13
CA ASP A 202 8.22 -16.27 31.16
C ASP A 202 8.21 -14.92 31.87
N GLU A 203 9.39 -14.34 32.05
CA GLU A 203 9.61 -12.99 32.59
C GLU A 203 10.02 -12.00 31.51
N SER A 204 9.76 -12.34 30.25
CA SER A 204 10.19 -11.55 29.09
C SER A 204 9.68 -10.12 29.14
N ILE A 205 10.54 -9.19 28.77
CA ILE A 205 10.20 -7.77 28.68
C ILE A 205 9.19 -7.54 27.55
N PRO A 206 8.24 -6.60 27.71
CA PRO A 206 7.33 -6.25 26.63
C PRO A 206 8.05 -5.92 25.32
N ALA A 207 7.51 -6.39 24.21
CA ALA A 207 8.12 -6.20 22.90
C ALA A 207 8.26 -4.72 22.54
N PHE A 208 9.43 -4.33 22.06
CA PHE A 208 9.69 -3.00 21.53
C PHE A 208 9.45 -2.99 20.03
N ILE A 209 8.56 -2.10 19.57
CA ILE A 209 8.18 -1.98 18.16
C ILE A 209 8.70 -0.67 17.63
N THR A 210 9.48 -0.74 16.55
CA THR A 210 9.95 0.39 15.77
C THR A 210 9.48 0.29 14.33
N GLY A 211 9.52 1.40 13.61
CA GLY A 211 9.19 1.36 12.20
C GLY A 211 9.37 2.73 11.53
N ASN A 212 9.33 2.69 10.20
CA ASN A 212 9.35 3.87 9.37
C ASN A 212 8.26 3.77 8.31
N PHE A 213 7.61 4.88 8.05
CA PHE A 213 6.59 4.99 7.02
C PHE A 213 6.87 6.19 6.12
N SER A 214 6.84 5.96 4.83
CA SER A 214 6.93 6.98 3.80
C SER A 214 5.84 6.76 2.77
N THR A 215 5.13 7.81 2.40
CA THR A 215 4.11 7.72 1.34
C THR A 215 4.01 9.04 0.60
N SER A 216 3.75 8.95 -0.70
CA SER A 216 3.28 10.11 -1.44
C SER A 216 1.84 10.44 -1.04
N TYR A 217 1.58 11.70 -0.73
CA TYR A 217 0.23 12.19 -0.42
C TYR A 217 0.08 13.64 -0.85
N SER A 218 -1.17 14.07 -1.06
CA SER A 218 -1.47 15.45 -1.44
C SER A 218 -1.80 16.30 -0.22
N MET A 219 -1.05 17.37 -0.04
CA MET A 219 -1.32 18.41 0.95
C MET A 219 -2.19 19.55 0.39
N PHE A 220 -2.73 19.42 -0.81
CA PHE A 220 -3.40 20.52 -1.50
C PHE A 220 -4.55 21.14 -0.67
N SER A 221 -5.32 20.30 0.03
CA SER A 221 -6.43 20.73 0.90
C SER A 221 -5.99 21.50 2.15
N THR A 222 -4.72 21.35 2.54
CA THR A 222 -4.16 21.94 3.76
C THR A 222 -2.96 22.85 3.50
N ALA A 223 -2.58 23.04 2.22
CA ALA A 223 -1.39 23.81 1.82
C ALA A 223 -1.38 25.26 2.33
N PHE A 224 -2.56 25.85 2.55
CA PHE A 224 -2.71 27.24 3.02
C PHE A 224 -3.21 27.34 4.47
N LYS A 225 -3.28 26.21 5.21
CA LYS A 225 -3.62 26.22 6.64
C LYS A 225 -2.41 26.59 7.48
N ASN A 226 -2.67 27.23 8.63
CA ASN A 226 -1.60 27.51 9.60
C ASN A 226 -1.04 26.19 10.17
N GLY A 227 0.29 26.09 10.29
CA GLY A 227 0.99 24.92 10.82
C GLY A 227 0.56 24.56 12.24
N ASP A 228 0.31 25.54 13.10
CA ASP A 228 -0.17 25.33 14.48
C ASP A 228 -1.55 24.68 14.52
N GLN A 229 -2.43 25.07 13.60
CA GLN A 229 -3.77 24.45 13.49
C GLN A 229 -3.66 23.00 13.07
N LEU A 230 -2.78 22.67 12.11
CA LEU A 230 -2.54 21.31 11.66
C LEU A 230 -1.92 20.45 12.77
N PHE A 231 -0.99 21.02 13.53
CA PHE A 231 -0.37 20.32 14.64
C PHE A 231 -1.37 20.05 15.79
N ASN A 232 -2.20 21.02 16.12
CA ASN A 232 -3.28 20.82 17.12
C ASN A 232 -4.28 19.76 16.64
N GLN A 233 -4.62 19.76 15.35
CA GLN A 233 -5.47 18.75 14.77
C GLN A 233 -4.83 17.35 14.83
N LEU A 234 -3.52 17.26 14.58
CA LEU A 234 -2.77 16.01 14.74
C LEU A 234 -2.86 15.48 16.17
N ARG A 235 -2.70 16.36 17.17
CA ARG A 235 -2.82 15.97 18.60
C ARG A 235 -4.22 15.45 18.94
N THR A 236 -5.26 16.14 18.50
CA THR A 236 -6.66 15.69 18.71
C THR A 236 -6.95 14.38 17.99
N ASN A 237 -6.44 14.24 16.77
CA ASN A 237 -6.62 13.03 15.98
C ASN A 237 -6.00 11.78 16.65
N ARG A 238 -4.88 11.94 17.40
CA ARG A 238 -4.25 10.80 18.11
C ARG A 238 -5.21 10.15 19.11
N ILE A 239 -5.94 10.95 19.87
CA ILE A 239 -6.92 10.43 20.84
C ILE A 239 -8.04 9.68 20.10
N ALA A 240 -8.59 10.27 19.05
CA ALA A 240 -9.66 9.64 18.27
C ALA A 240 -9.19 8.32 17.61
N ILE A 241 -7.98 8.30 17.07
CA ILE A 241 -7.40 7.09 16.45
C ILE A 241 -7.08 6.03 17.50
N SER A 242 -6.52 6.42 18.66
CA SER A 242 -6.23 5.51 19.76
C SER A 242 -7.49 4.79 20.25
N ARG A 243 -8.60 5.52 20.44
CA ARG A 243 -9.89 4.92 20.79
C ARG A 243 -10.38 3.92 19.75
N ARG A 244 -10.34 4.27 18.48
CA ARG A 244 -10.73 3.36 17.39
C ARG A 244 -9.86 2.09 17.31
N LEU A 245 -8.57 2.20 17.61
CA LEU A 245 -7.67 1.04 17.68
C LEU A 245 -7.99 0.17 18.90
N GLY A 246 -8.28 0.79 20.04
CA GLY A 246 -8.74 0.10 21.25
C GLY A 246 -10.02 -0.69 21.00
N GLU A 247 -11.04 -0.06 20.40
CA GLU A 247 -12.29 -0.72 20.00
C GLU A 247 -12.03 -1.92 19.06
N GLN A 248 -11.15 -1.78 18.07
CA GLN A 248 -10.78 -2.88 17.17
C GLN A 248 -10.06 -4.02 17.90
N ALA A 249 -9.33 -3.71 18.97
CA ALA A 249 -8.66 -4.69 19.82
C ALA A 249 -9.59 -5.31 20.87
N GLY A 250 -10.85 -4.90 20.93
CA GLY A 250 -11.83 -5.40 21.89
C GLY A 250 -11.68 -4.79 23.31
N ILE A 251 -10.97 -3.66 23.42
CA ILE A 251 -10.81 -2.94 24.69
C ILE A 251 -12.04 -2.03 24.89
N ASP A 252 -12.61 -2.07 26.09
CA ASP A 252 -13.65 -1.11 26.48
C ASP A 252 -13.05 0.27 26.67
N VAL A 253 -13.27 1.15 25.66
CA VAL A 253 -12.69 2.49 25.60
C VAL A 253 -13.46 3.51 26.48
N ASP A 254 -14.57 3.13 27.06
CA ASP A 254 -15.35 3.96 27.97
C ASP A 254 -15.01 3.65 29.45
N ASP A 255 -14.31 2.55 29.72
CA ASP A 255 -13.74 2.25 31.02
C ASP A 255 -12.53 3.15 31.31
N PRO A 256 -12.58 4.02 32.35
CA PRO A 256 -11.44 4.86 32.74
C PRO A 256 -10.16 4.09 33.05
N ALA A 257 -10.23 2.84 33.47
CA ALA A 257 -9.06 2.01 33.74
C ALA A 257 -8.24 1.72 32.47
N ASN A 258 -8.87 1.76 31.30
CA ASN A 258 -8.25 1.53 30.00
C ASN A 258 -7.74 2.81 29.34
N ILE A 259 -7.95 3.96 29.97
CA ILE A 259 -7.55 5.27 29.45
C ILE A 259 -6.34 5.80 30.22
N ASN A 260 -5.32 6.20 29.48
CA ASN A 260 -4.17 6.89 30.07
C ASN A 260 -4.58 8.28 30.57
N PRO A 261 -4.51 8.57 31.88
CA PRO A 261 -4.95 9.84 32.44
C PRO A 261 -4.09 11.05 31.98
N LEU A 262 -2.88 10.81 31.48
CA LEU A 262 -1.96 11.88 31.10
C LEU A 262 -2.27 12.45 29.69
N ASP A 263 -2.73 11.63 28.75
CA ASP A 263 -2.89 12.04 27.36
C ASP A 263 -4.25 11.62 26.74
N GLY A 264 -5.07 10.89 27.48
CA GLY A 264 -6.41 10.46 27.03
C GLY A 264 -6.41 9.35 25.99
N THR A 265 -5.28 8.70 25.75
CA THR A 265 -5.19 7.56 24.84
C THR A 265 -5.55 6.25 25.53
N VAL A 266 -5.93 5.24 24.74
CA VAL A 266 -6.21 3.90 25.25
C VAL A 266 -4.88 3.20 25.59
N VAL A 267 -4.85 2.48 26.69
CA VAL A 267 -3.68 1.69 27.12
C VAL A 267 -3.29 0.71 26.01
N GLY A 268 -2.01 0.68 25.66
CA GLY A 268 -1.50 -0.08 24.50
C GLY A 268 -1.48 0.70 23.17
N PHE A 269 -2.22 1.81 23.06
CA PHE A 269 -2.26 2.66 21.87
C PHE A 269 -1.91 4.11 22.19
N GLY A 270 -0.72 4.32 22.75
CA GLY A 270 -0.24 5.63 23.18
C GLY A 270 0.06 6.59 22.04
N THR A 271 0.22 7.87 22.37
CA THR A 271 0.46 8.97 21.42
C THR A 271 1.71 8.79 20.54
N SER A 272 2.68 8.00 20.99
CA SER A 272 3.94 7.71 20.24
C SER A 272 3.86 6.42 19.43
N SER A 273 2.80 5.62 19.56
CA SER A 273 2.61 4.40 18.77
C SER A 273 2.52 4.74 17.29
N GLN A 274 3.26 4.01 16.45
CA GLN A 274 3.21 4.19 14.99
C GLN A 274 1.80 3.98 14.44
N ASP A 275 1.04 3.05 15.03
CA ASP A 275 -0.33 2.74 14.63
C ASP A 275 -1.30 3.90 14.93
N VAL A 276 -0.98 4.74 15.90
CA VAL A 276 -1.72 5.96 16.23
C VAL A 276 -1.20 7.17 15.44
N LEU A 277 0.12 7.37 15.43
CA LEU A 277 0.74 8.55 14.81
C LEU A 277 0.42 8.66 13.33
N LEU A 278 0.55 7.55 12.61
CA LEU A 278 0.48 7.56 11.16
C LEU A 278 -0.92 7.91 10.62
N PRO A 279 -2.02 7.25 11.05
CA PRO A 279 -3.36 7.64 10.63
C PRO A 279 -3.71 9.06 11.09
N SER A 280 -3.22 9.47 12.28
CA SER A 280 -3.46 10.82 12.81
C SER A 280 -2.80 11.89 11.95
N PHE A 281 -1.56 11.65 11.52
CA PHE A 281 -0.83 12.51 10.60
C PHE A 281 -1.54 12.58 9.25
N LEU A 282 -1.88 11.44 8.66
CA LEU A 282 -2.58 11.39 7.38
C LEU A 282 -3.94 12.12 7.44
N ALA A 283 -4.68 11.96 8.53
CA ALA A 283 -5.94 12.68 8.73
C ALA A 283 -5.72 14.20 8.78
N ALA A 284 -4.78 14.67 9.61
CA ALA A 284 -4.52 16.10 9.78
C ALA A 284 -4.05 16.75 8.48
N TYR A 285 -3.03 16.19 7.84
CA TYR A 285 -2.37 16.81 6.69
C TYR A 285 -3.07 16.58 5.35
N SER A 286 -3.88 15.53 5.21
CA SER A 286 -4.75 15.36 4.03
C SER A 286 -6.12 16.04 4.17
N GLY A 287 -6.45 16.61 5.34
CA GLY A 287 -7.74 17.22 5.61
C GLY A 287 -8.89 16.23 5.80
N LYS A 288 -8.57 14.94 6.03
CA LYS A 288 -9.56 13.90 6.28
C LYS A 288 -9.98 13.88 7.75
N ASN A 289 -11.18 13.38 8.02
CA ASN A 289 -11.65 13.17 9.39
C ASN A 289 -10.99 11.91 9.98
N ALA A 290 -10.47 12.02 11.21
CA ALA A 290 -9.86 10.91 11.94
C ALA A 290 -10.79 9.69 12.10
N SER A 291 -12.11 9.90 12.20
CA SER A 291 -13.10 8.81 12.27
C SER A 291 -13.22 7.99 10.98
N LYS A 292 -12.79 8.54 9.83
CA LYS A 292 -12.94 7.93 8.49
C LYS A 292 -11.63 7.42 7.89
N VAL A 293 -10.49 7.74 8.51
CA VAL A 293 -9.19 7.25 8.05
C VAL A 293 -9.11 5.73 8.26
N LYS A 294 -8.58 5.01 7.28
CA LYS A 294 -8.37 3.57 7.38
C LYS A 294 -7.23 3.27 8.36
N LEU A 295 -7.47 2.33 9.26
CA LEU A 295 -6.50 1.91 10.27
C LEU A 295 -5.71 0.66 9.87
N GLY A 296 -6.17 -0.07 8.85
CA GLY A 296 -5.56 -1.33 8.40
C GLY A 296 -4.28 -1.17 7.58
N ILE A 297 -3.68 -2.31 7.25
CA ILE A 297 -2.40 -2.42 6.49
C ILE A 297 -2.49 -1.72 5.11
N PHE A 298 -3.63 -1.77 4.44
CA PHE A 298 -3.91 -1.05 3.19
C PHE A 298 -4.45 0.35 3.47
N ARG A 299 -3.77 1.07 4.34
CA ARG A 299 -4.09 2.48 4.61
C ARG A 299 -3.92 3.26 3.32
N ASP A 300 -4.98 3.73 2.77
CA ASP A 300 -5.09 4.57 1.59
C ASP A 300 -4.04 4.34 0.48
N ILE A 301 -4.50 4.15 -0.72
CA ILE A 301 -3.66 4.20 -1.91
C ILE A 301 -2.91 5.54 -1.86
N PRO A 302 -1.57 5.54 -2.01
CA PRO A 302 -0.79 6.76 -2.00
C PRO A 302 -1.35 7.71 -3.06
N ILE A 303 -1.63 8.95 -2.64
CA ILE A 303 -2.13 9.97 -3.57
C ILE A 303 -1.00 10.30 -4.53
N PRO A 304 -1.24 10.26 -5.86
CA PRO A 304 -0.18 10.44 -6.83
C PRO A 304 0.42 11.85 -6.78
N ALA A 305 1.73 11.92 -6.86
CA ALA A 305 2.41 13.08 -7.39
C ALA A 305 2.23 13.10 -8.92
N TRP A 306 2.15 14.28 -9.50
CA TRP A 306 2.01 14.42 -10.94
C TRP A 306 3.00 15.44 -11.48
N ASN A 307 3.53 15.13 -12.65
CA ASN A 307 4.41 16.01 -13.40
C ASN A 307 3.75 16.27 -14.77
N LEU A 308 3.59 17.54 -15.11
CA LEU A 308 2.97 17.97 -16.35
C LEU A 308 4.02 18.66 -17.21
N LYS A 309 4.28 18.13 -18.39
CA LYS A 309 5.17 18.70 -19.38
C LYS A 309 4.39 19.06 -20.65
N TYR A 310 4.32 20.35 -20.93
CA TYR A 310 3.68 20.85 -22.15
C TYR A 310 4.70 21.53 -23.05
N THR A 311 4.95 20.97 -24.23
CA THR A 311 5.92 21.49 -25.21
C THR A 311 5.27 22.29 -26.34
N GLY A 312 3.95 22.45 -26.31
CA GLY A 312 3.19 23.13 -27.37
C GLY A 312 3.49 24.62 -27.49
N PHE A 313 3.94 25.25 -26.39
CA PHE A 313 4.32 26.67 -26.42
C PHE A 313 5.48 26.96 -27.39
N MET A 314 6.39 26.02 -27.55
CA MET A 314 7.53 26.15 -28.48
C MET A 314 7.11 26.20 -29.96
N LYS A 315 5.86 25.99 -30.30
CA LYS A 315 5.33 26.18 -31.67
C LYS A 315 5.06 27.66 -32.00
N TYR A 316 4.90 28.47 -30.98
CA TYR A 316 4.66 29.89 -31.16
C TYR A 316 5.99 30.63 -31.29
N LYS A 317 6.09 31.51 -32.30
CA LYS A 317 7.30 32.27 -32.63
C LYS A 317 7.86 33.04 -31.44
N TRP A 318 6.97 33.72 -30.71
CA TRP A 318 7.33 34.50 -29.53
C TRP A 318 8.05 33.64 -28.45
N PHE A 319 7.55 32.42 -28.17
CA PHE A 319 8.19 31.55 -27.20
C PHE A 319 9.57 31.04 -27.67
N LYS A 320 9.74 30.74 -28.98
CA LYS A 320 11.02 30.33 -29.53
C LYS A 320 12.08 31.42 -29.46
N GLU A 321 11.68 32.66 -29.58
CA GLU A 321 12.59 33.83 -29.59
C GLU A 321 13.01 34.22 -28.16
N ASN A 322 12.18 33.98 -27.15
CA ASN A 322 12.43 34.42 -25.77
C ASN A 322 12.86 33.28 -24.80
N PHE A 323 12.70 32.02 -25.18
CA PHE A 323 13.03 30.88 -24.33
C PHE A 323 13.75 29.80 -25.12
N SER A 324 14.83 29.27 -24.55
CA SER A 324 15.63 28.21 -25.20
C SER A 324 14.98 26.80 -25.04
N SER A 325 14.18 26.58 -23.98
CA SER A 325 13.44 25.35 -23.72
C SER A 325 12.30 25.58 -22.71
N PHE A 326 11.29 24.78 -22.80
CA PHE A 326 10.20 24.73 -21.82
C PHE A 326 9.99 23.31 -21.36
#